data_9cde3f7ad0c94376fd83d25120de4972
#
_entry.id   9cde3f7ad0c94376fd83d25120de4972
#
_cell.length_a   1.000
_cell.length_b   1.000
_cell.length_c   1.000
_cell.angle_alpha   90.00
_cell.angle_beta   90.00
_cell.angle_gamma   90.00
#
_symmetry.space_group_name_H-M   'P 1'
#
loop_
_entity.id
_entity.type
_entity.pdbx_description
1 polymer ?
#
loop_
_entity_poly.entity_id
_entity_poly.type
_entity_poly.pdbx_seq_one_letter_code
_entity_poly.pdbx_strand_id
1 'polypeptide(L)'
;MMIMDSSKPLYLQVKADIKNRILSKQYMPGDKLPTENELSDQYNVSKITIRKAIQNLSDEGYVNKVQGKGTFINFKKDKLYLNKTSGLSLI
;
A
#
# COMPACT_ATOMS: atom_id res chain seq x y z
N MET A 1 14.10 1.29 9.17
CA MET A 1 13.19 1.48 10.27
C MET A 1 12.32 2.71 10.07
N MET A 2 11.07 2.59 10.42
CA MET A 2 10.16 3.71 10.28
C MET A 2 10.25 4.62 11.51
N ILE A 3 10.36 5.91 11.26
CA ILE A 3 10.37 6.90 12.31
C ILE A 3 9.00 7.51 12.39
N MET A 4 8.36 7.39 13.56
CA MET A 4 7.02 7.93 13.74
C MET A 4 7.08 9.42 13.99
N ASP A 5 6.36 10.16 13.16
CA ASP A 5 6.23 11.60 13.32
C ASP A 5 4.95 11.85 14.10
N SER A 6 5.06 12.32 15.32
CA SER A 6 3.89 12.51 16.17
C SER A 6 2.91 13.54 15.65
N SER A 7 3.31 14.36 14.68
CA SER A 7 2.41 15.34 14.10
C SER A 7 1.50 14.77 13.03
N LYS A 8 1.70 13.50 12.66
CA LYS A 8 0.91 12.85 11.61
C LYS A 8 0.13 11.68 12.17
N PRO A 9 -1.08 11.43 11.65
CA PRO A 9 -1.82 10.23 12.05
C PRO A 9 -1.00 8.97 11.75
N LEU A 10 -1.13 7.99 12.64
CA LEU A 10 -0.38 6.74 12.49
C LEU A 10 -0.69 6.02 11.18
N TYR A 11 -1.96 6.02 10.77
CA TYR A 11 -2.31 5.29 9.55
C TYR A 11 -1.63 5.88 8.31
N LEU A 12 -1.38 7.19 8.31
CA LEU A 12 -0.68 7.80 7.18
C LEU A 12 0.79 7.43 7.18
N GLN A 13 1.38 7.27 8.36
CA GLN A 13 2.77 6.84 8.45
C GLN A 13 2.93 5.40 8.00
N VAL A 14 2.01 4.53 8.39
CA VAL A 14 2.02 3.13 7.93
C VAL A 14 1.82 3.09 6.43
N LYS A 15 0.85 3.84 5.93
CA LYS A 15 0.58 3.92 4.50
C LYS A 15 1.82 4.34 3.73
N ALA A 16 2.50 5.38 4.21
CA ALA A 16 3.69 5.89 3.52
C ALA A 16 4.80 4.85 3.50
N ASP A 17 4.99 4.11 4.59
CA ASP A 17 6.02 3.10 4.64
C ASP A 17 5.73 1.95 3.68
N ILE A 18 4.49 1.47 3.67
CA ILE A 18 4.11 0.40 2.74
C ILE A 18 4.24 0.88 1.29
N LYS A 19 3.79 2.10 1.02
CA LYS A 19 3.92 2.67 -0.32
C LYS A 19 5.37 2.72 -0.77
N ASN A 20 6.26 3.14 0.12
CA ASN A 20 7.68 3.18 -0.20
C ASN A 20 8.24 1.80 -0.50
N ARG A 21 7.78 0.77 0.21
CA ARG A 21 8.23 -0.60 -0.04
C ARG A 21 7.75 -1.09 -1.39
N ILE A 22 6.55 -0.67 -1.80
CA ILE A 22 6.04 -1.01 -3.12
C ILE A 22 6.86 -0.31 -4.20
N LEU A 23 7.12 0.97 -4.02
CA LEU A 23 7.87 1.74 -5.02
C LEU A 23 9.32 1.31 -5.11
N SER A 24 9.90 0.85 -4.01
CA SER A 24 11.29 0.38 -4.00
C SER A 24 11.42 -1.09 -4.39
N LYS A 25 10.31 -1.75 -4.73
CA LYS A 25 10.28 -3.13 -5.17
C LYS A 25 10.54 -4.16 -4.05
N GLN A 26 10.42 -3.75 -2.80
CA GLN A 26 10.45 -4.71 -1.69
C GLN A 26 9.18 -5.56 -1.72
N TYR A 27 8.07 -4.96 -2.11
CA TYR A 27 6.85 -5.69 -2.42
C TYR A 27 6.67 -5.61 -3.93
N MET A 28 6.60 -6.76 -4.57
CA MET A 28 6.45 -6.82 -6.02
C MET A 28 4.98 -6.96 -6.41
N PRO A 29 4.61 -6.53 -7.61
CA PRO A 29 3.24 -6.73 -8.09
C PRO A 29 2.84 -8.21 -7.97
N GLY A 30 1.66 -8.45 -7.42
CA GLY A 30 1.17 -9.81 -7.21
C GLY A 30 1.52 -10.40 -5.85
N ASP A 31 2.44 -9.78 -5.12
CA ASP A 31 2.79 -10.26 -3.79
C ASP A 31 1.62 -10.03 -2.83
N LYS A 32 1.50 -10.94 -1.87
CA LYS A 32 0.51 -10.81 -0.83
C LYS A 32 1.10 -10.04 0.34
N LEU A 33 0.38 -9.03 0.81
CA LEU A 33 0.79 -8.30 2.00
C LEU A 33 0.62 -9.18 3.24
N PRO A 34 1.42 -8.94 4.27
CA PRO A 34 1.17 -9.60 5.56
C PRO A 34 -0.25 -9.30 6.03
N THR A 35 -0.77 -10.13 6.91
CA THR A 35 -2.12 -9.95 7.43
C THR A 35 -2.21 -8.71 8.30
N GLU A 36 -3.45 -8.30 8.60
CA GLU A 36 -3.66 -7.17 9.53
C GLU A 36 -2.98 -7.43 10.88
N ASN A 37 -3.08 -8.67 11.36
CA ASN A 37 -2.42 -9.02 12.63
C ASN A 37 -0.92 -8.86 12.52
N GLU A 38 -0.35 -9.38 11.46
CA GLU A 38 1.09 -9.31 11.26
C GLU A 38 1.56 -7.87 11.11
N LEU A 39 0.83 -7.08 10.35
CA LEU A 39 1.19 -5.67 10.16
C LEU A 39 1.03 -4.88 11.46
N SER A 40 -0.01 -5.19 12.22
CA SER A 40 -0.23 -4.54 13.51
C SER A 40 0.96 -4.78 14.43
N ASP A 41 1.45 -6.02 14.46
CA ASP A 41 2.63 -6.34 15.26
C ASP A 41 3.89 -5.69 14.70
N GLN A 42 4.04 -5.71 13.39
CA GLN A 42 5.24 -5.20 12.73
C GLN A 42 5.39 -3.69 12.95
N TYR A 43 4.29 -2.96 12.86
CA TYR A 43 4.31 -1.51 13.01
C TYR A 43 3.99 -1.05 14.43
N ASN A 44 3.61 -1.98 15.28
CA ASN A 44 3.24 -1.68 16.66
C ASN A 44 2.10 -0.65 16.73
N VAL A 45 1.05 -0.90 15.98
CA VAL A 45 -0.14 -0.07 15.93
C VAL A 45 -1.37 -0.95 15.98
N SER A 46 -2.54 -0.37 16.18
CA SER A 46 -3.77 -1.13 16.26
C SER A 46 -4.15 -1.68 14.88
N LYS A 47 -4.99 -2.72 14.89
CA LYS A 47 -5.50 -3.29 13.63
C LYS A 47 -6.36 -2.29 12.88
N ILE A 48 -7.07 -1.45 13.60
CA ILE A 48 -7.89 -0.40 12.98
C ILE A 48 -7.00 0.55 12.19
N THR A 49 -5.87 0.91 12.76
CA THR A 49 -4.89 1.76 12.08
C THR A 49 -4.38 1.09 10.80
N ILE A 50 -4.06 -0.19 10.88
CA ILE A 50 -3.62 -0.95 9.71
C ILE A 50 -4.71 -0.98 8.65
N ARG A 51 -5.94 -1.29 9.08
CA ARG A 51 -7.06 -1.39 8.15
C ARG A 51 -7.28 -0.08 7.40
N LYS A 52 -7.15 1.04 8.11
CA LYS A 52 -7.32 2.34 7.50
C LYS A 52 -6.21 2.64 6.49
N ALA A 53 -4.98 2.28 6.83
CA ALA A 53 -3.86 2.46 5.90
C ALA A 53 -4.05 1.63 4.64
N ILE A 54 -4.45 0.37 4.80
CA ILE A 54 -4.69 -0.53 3.67
C ILE A 54 -5.84 -0.01 2.80
N GLN A 55 -6.89 0.49 3.44
CA GLN A 55 -8.02 1.04 2.69
C GLN A 55 -7.58 2.22 1.83
N ASN A 56 -6.75 3.09 2.38
CA ASN A 56 -6.22 4.22 1.62
C ASN A 56 -5.37 3.74 0.45
N LEU A 57 -4.53 2.74 0.67
CA LEU A 57 -3.68 2.21 -0.39
C LEU A 57 -4.53 1.56 -1.48
N SER A 58 -5.61 0.90 -1.09
CA SER A 58 -6.53 0.30 -2.05
C SER A 58 -7.25 1.38 -2.86
N ASP A 59 -7.69 2.43 -2.19
CA ASP A 59 -8.36 3.54 -2.87
C ASP A 59 -7.45 4.21 -3.89
N GLU A 60 -6.15 4.25 -3.60
CA GLU A 60 -5.18 4.86 -4.50
C GLU A 60 -4.65 3.88 -5.55
N GLY A 61 -5.08 2.64 -5.51
CA GLY A 61 -4.71 1.67 -6.52
C GLY A 61 -3.41 0.93 -6.28
N TYR A 62 -2.80 1.09 -5.11
CA TYR A 62 -1.55 0.39 -4.81
C TYR A 62 -1.75 -1.07 -4.44
N VAL A 63 -2.87 -1.39 -3.83
CA VAL A 63 -3.16 -2.76 -3.41
C VAL A 63 -4.59 -3.11 -3.78
N ASN A 64 -4.87 -4.40 -3.78
CA ASN A 64 -6.19 -4.92 -4.08
C ASN A 64 -6.58 -5.91 -3.00
N LYS A 65 -7.70 -5.64 -2.33
CA LYS A 65 -8.21 -6.53 -1.29
C LYS A 65 -9.09 -7.60 -1.93
N VAL A 66 -8.74 -8.85 -1.68
CA VAL A 66 -9.50 -9.99 -2.20
C VAL A 66 -10.08 -10.72 -1.02
N GLN A 67 -11.40 -10.66 -0.90
CA GLN A 67 -12.10 -11.25 0.24
C GLN A 67 -11.78 -12.73 0.38
N GLY A 68 -11.43 -13.13 1.59
CA GLY A 68 -11.11 -14.52 1.87
C GLY A 68 -9.70 -14.94 1.48
N LYS A 69 -8.97 -14.10 0.77
CA LYS A 69 -7.63 -14.46 0.30
C LYS A 69 -6.55 -13.54 0.80
N GLY A 70 -6.85 -12.27 0.98
CA GLY A 70 -5.88 -11.33 1.49
C GLY A 70 -5.79 -10.08 0.65
N THR A 71 -4.73 -9.32 0.87
CA THR A 71 -4.46 -8.08 0.16
C THR A 71 -3.20 -8.27 -0.68
N PHE A 72 -3.29 -7.89 -1.93
CA PHE A 72 -2.21 -8.13 -2.89
C PHE A 72 -1.75 -6.83 -3.51
N ILE A 73 -0.48 -6.80 -3.88
CA ILE A 73 0.11 -5.63 -4.54
C ILE A 73 -0.38 -5.58 -5.97
N ASN A 74 -0.85 -4.42 -6.40
CA ASN A 74 -1.36 -4.24 -7.74
C ASN A 74 -0.26 -4.05 -8.77
N PHE A 75 -0.53 -4.51 -9.97
CA PHE A 75 0.38 -4.29 -11.09
C PHE A 75 0.24 -2.90 -11.67
N LYS A 76 -0.96 -2.38 -11.65
CA LYS A 76 -1.25 -1.23 -12.48
C LYS A 76 -0.50 0.03 -12.08
N LYS A 77 -0.05 0.12 -10.87
CA LYS A 77 0.64 1.30 -10.43
C LYS A 77 1.90 1.56 -11.22
N ASP A 78 2.51 0.52 -11.70
CA ASP A 78 3.74 0.66 -12.45
C ASP A 78 3.56 1.35 -13.77
N LYS A 79 2.32 1.42 -14.23
CA LYS A 79 2.07 1.97 -15.53
C LYS A 79 1.55 3.36 -15.53
N LEU A 80 1.34 3.85 -14.40
CA LEU A 80 0.76 5.14 -14.35
C LEU A 80 1.58 6.21 -14.94
N TYR A 81 2.45 5.91 -15.15
CA TYR A 81 3.07 6.84 -15.63
C TYR A 81 3.00 6.90 -16.93
N LEU A 82 2.53 6.40 -17.47
CA LEU A 82 2.31 6.43 -18.74
C LEU A 82 1.29 7.01 -19.30
N ASN A 83 0.76 7.14 -19.08
CA ASN A 83 -0.02 7.57 -19.41
C ASN A 83 -0.46 8.36 -19.59
N LYS A 84 -0.34 8.66 -19.76
CA LYS A 84 -0.65 9.23 -19.85
C LYS A 84 -0.76 9.37 -20.53
N THR A 85 -0.44 9.25 -20.76
CA THR A 85 -0.69 9.17 -21.44
C THR A 85 -0.95 8.94 -22.09
N SER A 86 -0.96 9.10 -22.19
CA SER A 86 -1.36 8.75 -22.76
C SER A 86 -1.60 8.49 -23.29
N GLY A 87 -1.60 8.59 -23.37
CA GLY A 87 -2.01 8.27 -23.81
C GLY A 87 -2.06 8.11 -24.41
N LEU A 88 -1.86 8.44 -24.30
CA LEU A 88 -1.95 8.11 -24.72
C LEU A 88 -2.02 7.71 -25.36
N SER A 89 -1.99 7.82 -25.45
CA SER A 89 -2.12 7.40 -25.88
C SER A 89 -2.15 7.07 -26.46
N LEU A 90 -2.16 7.28 -26.56
CA LEU A 90 -2.16 6.92 -26.96
C LEU A 90 -2.16 6.70 -27.62
N ILE A 91 -2.35 6.88 -27.71
CA ILE A 91 -2.22 6.78 -28.01
C ILE A 91 -2.00 6.43 -28.22
#